data_26a05af4ff53361079dd9bb75a5da94d
#
_entry.id   26a05af4ff53361079dd9bb75a5da94d
#
_cell.length_a   1.000
_cell.length_b   1.000
_cell.length_c   1.000
_cell.angle_alpha   90.00
_cell.angle_beta   90.00
_cell.angle_gamma   90.00
#
_symmetry.space_group_name_H-M   'P 1'
#
loop_
_entity.id
_entity.type
_entity.pdbx_description
1 polymer ?
#
loop_
_entity_poly.entity_id
_entity_poly.type
_entity_poly.pdbx_seq_one_letter_code
_entity_poly.pdbx_strand_id
1 'polypeptide(L)'
;MARPLPAAVSLGVLALSAGLLTAAPAQAATGAITGLAGKCLDVAGANSADGTPVQLYDCNGTNAQQWTVGSDGTIRALGKCLDVTGNSTADGAKVQLWSCSGGANQKWTVTAAHDIVNPQANKCLDVTDNNSANGTRIQIWSCGGGANQKWNAPASDGGSIPSAPMAVAPYLYNGWGSPPNPTTITQATGVKWFTLAFVLSNGYCNPQWDGSRPLTGGVDQQTVNTVRANGGDIIPSFGGYSGNKLESSCSSAGELAGAYQKVINAYGLKAIDIDIEADAYSSATVQQRTVDALKTVKANNPGLKVYVTMGTGQSGPDTSLINRAASSGLTVDAWAIMPFDFGGAGQNMGNLTTQAAEGLKNALKNAYHYSDDQAYRDMGISSMNGITDNNETVTVNDFRTILAYAQAHHLARLTFWSANRDRPCTGGPADSCSGVNQSDWDYTRVFAGYTG
;
A
#
# COMPACT_ATOMS: atom_id res chain seq x y z
N MET A 1 71.59 11.44 44.55
CA MET A 1 70.26 11.95 44.46
C MET A 1 69.94 12.09 42.96
N ALA A 2 69.33 11.10 42.33
CA ALA A 2 68.98 11.12 40.91
C ALA A 2 67.46 11.17 40.80
N ARG A 3 66.92 12.16 40.08
CA ARG A 3 65.51 12.30 39.76
C ARG A 3 65.22 11.43 38.53
N PRO A 4 64.08 10.73 38.47
CA PRO A 4 63.65 10.04 37.25
C PRO A 4 62.88 11.00 36.32
N LEU A 5 63.12 10.87 35.02
CA LEU A 5 62.41 11.51 33.93
C LEU A 5 61.01 10.85 33.67
N PRO A 6 60.00 11.60 33.19
CA PRO A 6 58.73 11.04 32.96
C PRO A 6 58.66 10.34 31.56
N ALA A 7 57.96 9.20 31.50
CA ALA A 7 57.73 8.43 30.32
C ALA A 7 56.73 9.14 29.40
N ALA A 8 57.05 9.24 28.12
CA ALA A 8 56.22 9.73 27.08
C ALA A 8 55.17 8.67 26.69
N VAL A 9 53.89 9.00 26.83
CA VAL A 9 52.78 8.19 26.35
C VAL A 9 52.53 8.56 24.88
N SER A 10 52.80 7.63 23.99
CA SER A 10 52.46 7.75 22.56
C SER A 10 50.96 7.42 22.34
N LEU A 11 50.15 8.42 22.02
CA LEU A 11 48.81 8.20 21.53
C LEU A 11 48.89 7.68 20.09
N GLY A 12 48.57 6.42 19.89
CA GLY A 12 48.31 5.84 18.56
C GLY A 12 46.96 6.31 18.03
N VAL A 13 46.99 7.10 16.98
CA VAL A 13 45.77 7.45 16.20
C VAL A 13 45.40 6.27 15.33
N LEU A 14 44.37 5.54 15.70
CA LEU A 14 43.71 4.58 14.79
C LEU A 14 42.93 5.36 13.73
N ALA A 15 43.44 5.40 12.50
CA ALA A 15 42.72 5.84 11.36
C ALA A 15 41.69 4.78 10.99
N LEU A 16 40.39 5.00 11.30
CA LEU A 16 39.30 4.25 10.71
C LEU A 16 39.20 4.60 9.22
N SER A 17 39.67 3.71 8.35
CA SER A 17 39.35 3.76 6.92
C SER A 17 37.88 3.39 6.72
N ALA A 18 37.03 4.38 6.49
CA ALA A 18 35.69 4.17 6.00
C ALA A 18 35.77 3.61 4.57
N GLY A 19 35.68 2.30 4.43
CA GLY A 19 35.53 1.65 3.14
C GLY A 19 34.19 2.08 2.53
N LEU A 20 34.24 2.90 1.48
CA LEU A 20 33.10 3.13 0.60
C LEU A 20 32.75 1.79 -0.06
N LEU A 21 31.73 1.12 0.46
CA LEU A 21 31.06 0.03 -0.25
C LEU A 21 30.36 0.65 -1.47
N THR A 22 31.03 0.65 -2.60
CA THR A 22 30.37 0.90 -3.88
C THR A 22 29.41 -0.27 -4.13
N ALA A 23 28.10 -0.02 -4.03
CA ALA A 23 27.11 -0.99 -4.46
C ALA A 23 27.40 -1.31 -5.93
N ALA A 24 27.62 -2.59 -6.24
CA ALA A 24 27.71 -3.03 -7.63
C ALA A 24 26.39 -2.66 -8.34
N PRO A 25 26.43 -2.18 -9.60
CA PRO A 25 25.21 -1.91 -10.35
C PRO A 25 24.37 -3.18 -10.42
N ALA A 26 23.08 -3.05 -10.06
CA ALA A 26 22.15 -4.16 -10.17
C ALA A 26 22.10 -4.62 -11.64
N GLN A 27 22.16 -5.93 -11.85
CA GLN A 27 22.20 -6.51 -13.20
C GLN A 27 20.77 -6.80 -13.66
N ALA A 28 20.41 -6.33 -14.86
CA ALA A 28 19.08 -6.47 -15.43
C ALA A 28 18.62 -7.93 -15.50
N ALA A 29 17.42 -8.22 -14.98
CA ALA A 29 16.86 -9.56 -15.06
C ALA A 29 16.41 -9.87 -16.49
N THR A 30 16.89 -10.99 -17.01
CA THR A 30 16.55 -11.46 -18.35
C THR A 30 15.83 -12.79 -18.27
N GLY A 31 14.73 -12.94 -19.01
CA GLY A 31 13.94 -14.17 -19.05
C GLY A 31 12.72 -14.04 -19.95
N ALA A 32 11.91 -15.10 -19.97
CA ALA A 32 10.66 -15.09 -20.71
C ALA A 32 9.62 -14.18 -20.04
N ILE A 33 8.84 -13.44 -20.85
CA ILE A 33 7.61 -12.79 -20.44
C ILE A 33 6.47 -13.72 -20.88
N THR A 34 5.73 -14.29 -19.92
CA THR A 34 4.63 -15.21 -20.21
C THR A 34 3.28 -14.56 -19.95
N GLY A 35 2.29 -14.87 -20.79
CA GLY A 35 0.96 -14.28 -20.72
C GLY A 35 -0.16 -15.26 -21.06
N LEU A 36 -1.13 -14.82 -21.85
CA LEU A 36 -2.33 -15.56 -22.22
C LEU A 36 -2.01 -17.02 -22.61
N ALA A 37 -2.76 -17.95 -22.05
CA ALA A 37 -2.62 -19.39 -22.23
C ALA A 37 -1.22 -19.97 -21.92
N GLY A 38 -0.44 -19.28 -21.05
CA GLY A 38 0.91 -19.70 -20.69
C GLY A 38 1.97 -19.51 -21.80
N LYS A 39 1.63 -18.77 -22.85
CA LYS A 39 2.52 -18.49 -23.99
C LYS A 39 3.45 -17.30 -23.72
N CYS A 40 4.47 -17.17 -24.54
CA CYS A 40 5.53 -16.18 -24.40
C CYS A 40 5.34 -14.97 -25.31
N LEU A 41 5.72 -13.80 -24.80
CA LEU A 41 6.00 -12.63 -25.62
C LEU A 41 7.20 -12.94 -26.52
N ASP A 42 7.06 -12.75 -27.82
CA ASP A 42 8.00 -13.26 -28.81
C ASP A 42 8.27 -12.23 -29.92
N VAL A 43 9.52 -12.15 -30.33
CA VAL A 43 9.92 -11.36 -31.51
C VAL A 43 9.79 -12.23 -32.75
N ALA A 44 8.88 -11.88 -33.66
CA ALA A 44 8.58 -12.69 -34.86
C ALA A 44 9.83 -13.08 -35.64
N GLY A 45 9.99 -14.40 -35.81
CA GLY A 45 11.13 -14.97 -36.57
C GLY A 45 12.51 -14.69 -35.97
N ALA A 46 12.60 -14.29 -34.68
CA ALA A 46 13.84 -13.86 -34.05
C ALA A 46 14.59 -12.76 -34.83
N ASN A 47 13.86 -11.95 -35.59
CA ASN A 47 14.42 -10.91 -36.46
C ASN A 47 14.66 -9.62 -35.63
N SER A 48 15.92 -9.18 -35.56
CA SER A 48 16.32 -7.97 -34.84
C SER A 48 16.18 -6.67 -35.62
N ALA A 49 15.58 -6.68 -36.83
CA ALA A 49 15.35 -5.46 -37.60
C ALA A 49 14.33 -4.55 -36.93
N ASP A 50 14.49 -3.22 -37.11
CA ASP A 50 13.49 -2.25 -36.66
C ASP A 50 12.15 -2.47 -37.36
N GLY A 51 11.04 -2.40 -36.62
CA GLY A 51 9.70 -2.68 -37.11
C GLY A 51 9.31 -4.16 -37.06
N THR A 52 10.17 -5.05 -36.55
CA THR A 52 9.80 -6.46 -36.40
C THR A 52 8.62 -6.61 -35.44
N PRO A 53 7.56 -7.33 -35.85
CA PRO A 53 6.41 -7.57 -35.01
C PRO A 53 6.75 -8.27 -33.70
N VAL A 54 6.09 -7.83 -32.63
CA VAL A 54 6.01 -8.60 -31.39
C VAL A 54 4.68 -9.35 -31.37
N GLN A 55 4.71 -10.61 -30.96
CA GLN A 55 3.60 -11.56 -31.06
C GLN A 55 3.52 -12.43 -29.79
N LEU A 56 2.40 -13.15 -29.66
CA LEU A 56 2.25 -14.26 -28.72
C LEU A 56 2.68 -15.55 -29.42
N TYR A 57 3.49 -16.37 -28.77
CA TYR A 57 3.97 -17.63 -29.35
C TYR A 57 4.21 -18.68 -28.26
N ASP A 58 4.18 -19.97 -28.61
CA ASP A 58 4.55 -21.04 -27.69
C ASP A 58 5.94 -20.79 -27.12
N CYS A 59 6.12 -20.97 -25.81
CA CYS A 59 7.41 -20.80 -25.18
C CYS A 59 8.41 -21.86 -25.69
N ASN A 60 9.48 -21.43 -26.32
CA ASN A 60 10.48 -22.31 -26.93
C ASN A 60 11.93 -22.05 -26.47
N GLY A 61 12.11 -21.08 -25.56
CA GLY A 61 13.39 -20.75 -24.92
C GLY A 61 14.41 -20.05 -25.84
N THR A 62 14.03 -19.65 -27.05
CA THR A 62 14.92 -18.95 -28.00
C THR A 62 15.20 -17.51 -27.57
N ASN A 63 16.22 -16.88 -28.18
CA ASN A 63 16.56 -15.47 -27.91
C ASN A 63 15.44 -14.49 -28.25
N ALA A 64 14.47 -14.87 -29.10
CA ALA A 64 13.29 -14.09 -29.45
C ALA A 64 12.34 -13.90 -28.24
N GLN A 65 12.49 -14.73 -27.20
CA GLN A 65 11.66 -14.74 -26.01
C GLN A 65 12.45 -14.37 -24.75
N GLN A 66 13.71 -13.97 -24.89
CA GLN A 66 14.52 -13.50 -23.77
C GLN A 66 14.44 -11.98 -23.67
N TRP A 67 13.65 -11.52 -22.70
CA TRP A 67 13.40 -10.12 -22.45
C TRP A 67 14.12 -9.64 -21.21
N THR A 68 14.77 -8.51 -21.32
CA THR A 68 15.40 -7.81 -20.19
C THR A 68 14.51 -6.62 -19.81
N VAL A 69 14.03 -6.61 -18.59
CA VAL A 69 13.28 -5.47 -18.02
C VAL A 69 14.30 -4.54 -17.36
N GLY A 70 14.53 -3.38 -17.95
CA GLY A 70 15.53 -2.42 -17.49
C GLY A 70 15.00 -1.46 -16.41
N SER A 71 15.88 -1.07 -15.48
CA SER A 71 15.59 -0.04 -14.46
C SER A 71 15.31 1.34 -15.09
N ASP A 72 15.69 1.54 -16.35
CA ASP A 72 15.37 2.73 -17.12
C ASP A 72 13.95 2.74 -17.71
N GLY A 73 13.14 1.73 -17.35
CA GLY A 73 11.77 1.54 -17.83
C GLY A 73 11.66 0.99 -19.24
N THR A 74 12.75 0.51 -19.85
CA THR A 74 12.67 -0.16 -21.15
C THR A 74 12.56 -1.67 -20.97
N ILE A 75 11.88 -2.34 -21.92
CA ILE A 75 11.86 -3.80 -22.05
C ILE A 75 12.58 -4.14 -23.35
N ARG A 76 13.61 -5.00 -23.27
CA ARG A 76 14.52 -5.23 -24.38
C ARG A 76 14.66 -6.70 -24.74
N ALA A 77 14.72 -6.99 -26.03
CA ALA A 77 15.13 -8.27 -26.59
C ALA A 77 16.01 -8.06 -27.82
N LEU A 78 16.92 -8.98 -28.11
CA LEU A 78 17.80 -8.93 -29.28
C LEU A 78 18.55 -7.58 -29.42
N GLY A 79 18.87 -6.92 -28.30
CA GLY A 79 19.57 -5.62 -28.28
C GLY A 79 18.71 -4.41 -28.63
N LYS A 80 17.40 -4.57 -28.75
CA LYS A 80 16.43 -3.51 -29.09
C LYS A 80 15.31 -3.40 -28.07
N CYS A 81 14.50 -2.35 -28.16
CA CYS A 81 13.43 -2.03 -27.23
C CYS A 81 12.05 -2.46 -27.74
N LEU A 82 11.20 -2.88 -26.80
CA LEU A 82 9.77 -3.00 -26.99
C LEU A 82 9.19 -1.60 -27.24
N ASP A 83 8.48 -1.40 -28.34
CA ASP A 83 8.16 -0.10 -28.89
C ASP A 83 6.71 -0.04 -29.37
N VAL A 84 5.99 1.04 -29.02
CA VAL A 84 4.67 1.28 -29.59
C VAL A 84 4.84 1.99 -30.94
N THR A 85 4.37 1.34 -32.00
CA THR A 85 4.52 1.81 -33.36
C THR A 85 4.02 3.25 -33.55
N GLY A 86 4.87 4.09 -34.15
CA GLY A 86 4.52 5.46 -34.49
C GLY A 86 4.25 6.36 -33.28
N ASN A 87 4.71 5.98 -32.09
CA ASN A 87 4.47 6.75 -30.86
C ASN A 87 2.95 6.98 -30.59
N SER A 88 2.12 6.04 -31.03
CA SER A 88 0.66 6.14 -30.93
C SER A 88 0.18 5.89 -29.49
N THR A 89 -0.85 6.62 -29.08
CA THR A 89 -1.52 6.42 -27.78
C THR A 89 -2.93 5.81 -27.96
N ALA A 90 -3.31 5.44 -29.20
CA ALA A 90 -4.64 4.89 -29.51
C ALA A 90 -4.75 3.41 -29.13
N ASP A 91 -5.96 2.98 -28.75
CA ASP A 91 -6.29 1.54 -28.65
C ASP A 91 -6.03 0.83 -29.97
N GLY A 92 -5.43 -0.35 -29.91
CA GLY A 92 -5.07 -1.15 -31.06
C GLY A 92 -3.74 -0.81 -31.71
N ALA A 93 -3.01 0.21 -31.21
CA ALA A 93 -1.67 0.52 -31.72
C ALA A 93 -0.76 -0.68 -31.49
N LYS A 94 -0.11 -1.14 -32.56
CA LYS A 94 0.70 -2.37 -32.54
C LYS A 94 2.03 -2.15 -31.87
N VAL A 95 2.55 -3.22 -31.29
CA VAL A 95 3.86 -3.24 -30.66
C VAL A 95 4.87 -3.94 -31.54
N GLN A 96 6.07 -3.42 -31.57
CA GLN A 96 7.18 -3.86 -32.42
C GLN A 96 8.48 -3.87 -31.65
N LEU A 97 9.51 -4.44 -32.26
CA LEU A 97 10.90 -4.26 -31.85
C LEU A 97 11.49 -3.05 -32.58
N TRP A 98 12.18 -2.16 -31.86
CA TRP A 98 12.79 -0.97 -32.47
C TRP A 98 14.10 -0.60 -31.76
N SER A 99 14.99 0.10 -32.47
CA SER A 99 16.22 0.66 -31.88
C SER A 99 15.87 1.53 -30.67
N CYS A 100 16.56 1.34 -29.54
CA CYS A 100 16.29 2.06 -28.32
C CYS A 100 16.62 3.55 -28.47
N SER A 101 15.59 4.39 -28.45
CA SER A 101 15.68 5.86 -28.54
C SER A 101 15.53 6.54 -27.19
N GLY A 102 15.03 5.83 -26.18
CA GLY A 102 14.64 6.40 -24.88
C GLY A 102 13.31 7.14 -24.91
N GLY A 103 12.59 7.12 -26.04
CA GLY A 103 11.28 7.76 -26.20
C GLY A 103 10.22 7.20 -25.27
N ALA A 104 9.16 7.96 -25.01
CA ALA A 104 8.10 7.58 -24.09
C ALA A 104 7.30 6.35 -24.59
N ASN A 105 7.22 6.12 -25.90
CA ASN A 105 6.65 4.94 -26.52
C ASN A 105 7.46 3.64 -26.27
N GLN A 106 8.66 3.75 -25.70
CA GLN A 106 9.52 2.62 -25.31
C GLN A 106 9.64 2.48 -23.79
N LYS A 107 8.84 3.26 -23.03
CA LYS A 107 8.80 3.17 -21.57
C LYS A 107 7.62 2.31 -21.14
N TRP A 108 7.92 1.41 -20.24
CA TRP A 108 6.97 0.42 -19.74
C TRP A 108 7.09 0.28 -18.24
N THR A 109 5.97 0.15 -17.57
CA THR A 109 5.90 -0.18 -16.15
C THR A 109 5.32 -1.58 -16.03
N VAL A 110 6.08 -2.51 -15.49
CA VAL A 110 5.57 -3.82 -15.08
C VAL A 110 4.92 -3.63 -13.72
N THR A 111 3.62 -3.82 -13.65
CA THR A 111 2.86 -3.63 -12.42
C THR A 111 2.82 -4.92 -11.61
N ALA A 112 2.60 -4.79 -10.30
CA ALA A 112 2.37 -5.95 -9.43
C ALA A 112 1.07 -6.70 -9.77
N ALA A 113 0.14 -6.07 -10.53
CA ALA A 113 -1.07 -6.70 -11.05
C ALA A 113 -0.83 -7.50 -12.35
N HIS A 114 0.44 -7.74 -12.71
CA HIS A 114 0.85 -8.41 -13.95
C HIS A 114 0.46 -7.65 -15.23
N ASP A 115 0.21 -6.35 -15.15
CA ASP A 115 0.08 -5.53 -16.35
C ASP A 115 1.45 -5.01 -16.79
N ILE A 116 1.68 -4.90 -18.08
CA ILE A 116 2.78 -4.12 -18.64
C ILE A 116 2.16 -2.88 -19.26
N VAL A 117 2.37 -1.72 -18.63
CA VAL A 117 1.70 -0.48 -18.99
C VAL A 117 2.67 0.47 -19.69
N ASN A 118 2.25 1.05 -20.82
CA ASN A 118 2.93 2.21 -21.39
C ASN A 118 2.41 3.48 -20.71
N PRO A 119 3.22 4.20 -19.90
CA PRO A 119 2.74 5.36 -19.13
C PRO A 119 2.26 6.52 -20.00
N GLN A 120 2.88 6.75 -21.18
CA GLN A 120 2.49 7.81 -22.11
C GLN A 120 1.06 7.65 -22.63
N ALA A 121 0.72 6.40 -22.99
CA ALA A 121 -0.61 6.08 -23.50
C ALA A 121 -1.61 5.80 -22.38
N ASN A 122 -1.14 5.52 -21.16
CA ASN A 122 -1.92 4.95 -20.05
C ASN A 122 -2.69 3.70 -20.50
N LYS A 123 -2.01 2.79 -21.19
CA LYS A 123 -2.58 1.57 -21.78
C LYS A 123 -1.71 0.35 -21.49
N CYS A 124 -2.38 -0.80 -21.43
CA CYS A 124 -1.78 -2.10 -21.15
C CYS A 124 -1.28 -2.78 -22.43
N LEU A 125 -0.18 -3.51 -22.32
CA LEU A 125 0.26 -4.47 -23.32
C LEU A 125 -0.81 -5.57 -23.43
N ASP A 126 -1.30 -5.82 -24.64
CA ASP A 126 -2.53 -6.56 -24.88
C ASP A 126 -2.35 -7.55 -26.05
N VAL A 127 -2.85 -8.77 -25.85
CA VAL A 127 -2.95 -9.76 -26.94
C VAL A 127 -4.19 -9.46 -27.74
N THR A 128 -4.03 -9.09 -29.01
CA THR A 128 -5.15 -8.72 -29.91
C THR A 128 -6.28 -9.74 -29.86
N ASP A 129 -7.51 -9.26 -29.68
CA ASP A 129 -8.76 -10.03 -29.69
C ASP A 129 -8.80 -11.20 -28.67
N ASN A 130 -7.99 -11.14 -27.62
CA ASN A 130 -7.84 -12.25 -26.66
C ASN A 130 -7.57 -13.60 -27.34
N ASN A 131 -6.89 -13.59 -28.50
CA ASN A 131 -6.62 -14.75 -29.30
C ASN A 131 -5.30 -15.43 -28.89
N SER A 132 -5.37 -16.64 -28.37
CA SER A 132 -4.20 -17.41 -27.92
C SER A 132 -3.45 -18.16 -29.03
N ALA A 133 -3.78 -17.94 -30.32
CA ALA A 133 -3.05 -18.58 -31.43
C ALA A 133 -1.61 -18.05 -31.52
N ASN A 134 -0.68 -18.92 -31.97
CA ASN A 134 0.69 -18.51 -32.27
C ASN A 134 0.70 -17.46 -33.40
N GLY A 135 1.53 -16.43 -33.24
CA GLY A 135 1.62 -15.33 -34.19
C GLY A 135 0.61 -14.20 -33.94
N THR A 136 -0.25 -14.31 -32.90
CA THR A 136 -1.17 -13.23 -32.55
C THR A 136 -0.40 -11.96 -32.15
N ARG A 137 -0.70 -10.86 -32.84
CA ARG A 137 -0.04 -9.56 -32.64
C ARG A 137 -0.28 -9.00 -31.26
N ILE A 138 0.72 -8.34 -30.75
CA ILE A 138 0.64 -7.56 -29.52
C ILE A 138 0.32 -6.10 -29.87
N GLN A 139 -0.48 -5.47 -29.04
CA GLN A 139 -0.94 -4.08 -29.16
C GLN A 139 -0.93 -3.41 -27.79
N ILE A 140 -1.23 -2.12 -27.74
CA ILE A 140 -1.67 -1.46 -26.51
C ILE A 140 -3.19 -1.29 -26.56
N TRP A 141 -3.84 -1.45 -25.42
CA TRP A 141 -5.28 -1.28 -25.26
C TRP A 141 -5.62 -0.72 -23.90
N SER A 142 -6.75 -0.05 -23.76
CA SER A 142 -7.26 0.43 -22.46
C SER A 142 -7.25 -0.72 -21.46
N CYS A 143 -6.67 -0.49 -20.26
CA CYS A 143 -6.49 -1.53 -19.26
C CYS A 143 -7.85 -1.99 -18.73
N GLY A 144 -8.26 -3.18 -19.12
CA GLY A 144 -9.53 -3.81 -18.74
C GLY A 144 -9.36 -4.96 -17.73
N GLY A 145 -8.11 -5.34 -17.43
CA GLY A 145 -7.80 -6.42 -16.49
C GLY A 145 -8.04 -7.84 -17.02
N GLY A 146 -8.39 -7.99 -18.33
CA GLY A 146 -8.59 -9.28 -18.96
C GLY A 146 -7.33 -10.14 -19.02
N ALA A 147 -7.48 -11.46 -19.17
CA ALA A 147 -6.37 -12.41 -19.22
C ALA A 147 -5.36 -12.09 -20.35
N ASN A 148 -5.82 -11.47 -21.44
CA ASN A 148 -5.00 -11.03 -22.57
C ASN A 148 -4.09 -9.82 -22.26
N GLN A 149 -4.21 -9.22 -21.08
CA GLN A 149 -3.38 -8.11 -20.58
C GLN A 149 -2.49 -8.51 -19.40
N LYS A 150 -2.50 -9.78 -19.01
CA LYS A 150 -1.74 -10.27 -17.85
C LYS A 150 -0.45 -10.96 -18.28
N TRP A 151 0.66 -10.51 -17.73
CA TRP A 151 2.01 -10.91 -18.10
C TRP A 151 2.86 -11.20 -16.89
N ASN A 152 3.53 -12.35 -16.87
CA ASN A 152 4.58 -12.65 -15.91
C ASN A 152 5.92 -12.27 -16.55
N ALA A 153 6.43 -11.12 -16.22
CA ALA A 153 7.72 -10.63 -16.67
C ALA A 153 8.84 -11.02 -15.69
N PRO A 154 10.10 -11.16 -16.14
CA PRO A 154 11.24 -11.24 -15.24
C PRO A 154 11.25 -10.01 -14.31
N ALA A 155 11.64 -10.20 -13.06
CA ALA A 155 11.83 -9.06 -12.17
C ALA A 155 12.85 -8.11 -12.79
N SER A 156 12.53 -6.82 -12.88
CA SER A 156 13.52 -5.82 -13.26
C SER A 156 14.66 -5.85 -12.24
N ASP A 157 15.87 -6.13 -12.71
CA ASP A 157 17.14 -5.97 -12.01
C ASP A 157 17.10 -6.14 -10.51
N GLY A 158 17.02 -7.36 -10.00
CA GLY A 158 17.20 -7.57 -8.54
C GLY A 158 16.59 -6.48 -7.65
N GLY A 159 15.79 -5.61 -8.22
CA GLY A 159 15.01 -4.63 -7.55
C GLY A 159 13.97 -5.39 -6.74
N SER A 160 14.16 -5.47 -5.43
CA SER A 160 13.05 -5.67 -4.52
C SER A 160 11.88 -4.86 -5.03
N ILE A 161 10.68 -5.47 -5.19
CA ILE A 161 9.43 -4.71 -5.36
C ILE A 161 9.59 -3.47 -4.49
N PRO A 162 9.47 -2.23 -5.04
CA PRO A 162 9.69 -1.04 -4.24
C PRO A 162 8.88 -1.17 -2.96
N SER A 163 9.55 -1.05 -1.83
CA SER A 163 8.86 -1.17 -0.55
C SER A 163 7.85 -0.04 -0.46
N ALA A 164 6.57 -0.39 -0.39
CA ALA A 164 5.53 0.59 -0.15
C ALA A 164 5.84 1.36 1.15
N PRO A 165 5.63 2.68 1.19
CA PRO A 165 5.90 3.49 2.38
C PRO A 165 4.98 3.08 3.54
N MET A 166 5.32 3.49 4.76
CA MET A 166 4.50 3.29 5.96
C MET A 166 3.07 3.87 5.79
N ALA A 167 2.91 4.86 4.92
CA ALA A 167 1.60 5.41 4.57
C ALA A 167 0.65 4.34 4.02
N VAL A 168 1.18 3.30 3.36
CA VAL A 168 0.42 2.15 2.85
C VAL A 168 0.55 0.99 3.83
N ALA A 169 -0.47 0.82 4.66
CA ALA A 169 -0.51 -0.21 5.68
C ALA A 169 -1.92 -0.82 5.77
N PRO A 170 -2.28 -1.76 4.88
CA PRO A 170 -3.60 -2.40 4.92
C PRO A 170 -3.87 -3.04 6.28
N TYR A 171 -5.12 -3.08 6.68
CA TYR A 171 -5.51 -3.76 7.90
C TYR A 171 -5.28 -5.26 7.77
N LEU A 172 -4.73 -5.85 8.81
CA LEU A 172 -4.55 -7.29 9.00
C LEU A 172 -5.15 -7.67 10.35
N TYR A 173 -6.02 -8.68 10.35
CA TYR A 173 -6.74 -9.09 11.54
C TYR A 173 -6.55 -10.58 11.82
N ASN A 174 -6.14 -10.92 13.04
CA ASN A 174 -5.81 -12.28 13.45
C ASN A 174 -6.98 -13.03 14.15
N GLY A 175 -8.08 -12.35 14.44
CA GLY A 175 -9.18 -12.93 15.21
C GLY A 175 -10.05 -13.91 14.41
N TRP A 176 -10.29 -13.61 13.13
CA TRP A 176 -11.08 -14.42 12.20
C TRP A 176 -10.73 -14.09 10.74
N GLY A 177 -11.49 -14.63 9.79
CA GLY A 177 -11.29 -14.33 8.38
C GLY A 177 -10.06 -15.01 7.76
N SER A 178 -9.60 -16.13 8.33
CA SER A 178 -8.44 -16.88 7.84
C SER A 178 -7.26 -15.96 7.54
N PRO A 179 -6.62 -15.33 8.54
CA PRO A 179 -5.61 -14.30 8.34
C PRO A 179 -4.49 -14.80 7.42
N PRO A 180 -4.14 -14.05 6.39
CA PRO A 180 -3.08 -14.44 5.48
C PRO A 180 -1.70 -14.29 6.13
N ASN A 181 -0.73 -15.04 5.64
CA ASN A 181 0.65 -14.86 6.07
C ASN A 181 1.21 -13.53 5.51
N PRO A 182 1.68 -12.59 6.35
CA PRO A 182 2.26 -11.32 5.89
C PRO A 182 3.41 -11.48 4.90
N THR A 183 4.21 -12.54 5.02
CA THR A 183 5.30 -12.83 4.08
C THR A 183 4.77 -12.98 2.65
N THR A 184 3.65 -13.71 2.47
CA THR A 184 3.04 -13.91 1.15
C THR A 184 2.58 -12.58 0.55
N ILE A 185 1.96 -11.71 1.35
CA ILE A 185 1.52 -10.39 0.90
C ILE A 185 2.74 -9.54 0.52
N THR A 186 3.75 -9.47 1.38
CA THR A 186 4.97 -8.69 1.15
C THR A 186 5.68 -9.14 -0.13
N GLN A 187 5.82 -10.44 -0.34
CA GLN A 187 6.45 -11.00 -1.54
C GLN A 187 5.65 -10.71 -2.82
N ALA A 188 4.31 -10.71 -2.72
CA ALA A 188 3.43 -10.48 -3.87
C ALA A 188 3.24 -9.00 -4.22
N THR A 189 3.45 -8.06 -3.28
CA THR A 189 3.00 -6.67 -3.43
C THR A 189 4.04 -5.62 -3.06
N GLY A 190 5.08 -5.98 -2.32
CA GLY A 190 6.05 -5.03 -1.74
C GLY A 190 5.55 -4.28 -0.49
N VAL A 191 4.30 -4.48 -0.08
CA VAL A 191 3.79 -3.91 1.18
C VAL A 191 4.49 -4.57 2.36
N LYS A 192 5.05 -3.75 3.25
CA LYS A 192 5.80 -4.20 4.43
C LYS A 192 5.21 -3.70 5.74
N TRP A 193 4.30 -2.72 5.67
CA TRP A 193 3.61 -2.18 6.83
C TRP A 193 2.18 -2.72 6.87
N PHE A 194 1.71 -3.04 8.07
CA PHE A 194 0.34 -3.51 8.28
C PHE A 194 -0.29 -2.81 9.48
N THR A 195 -1.55 -2.40 9.34
CA THR A 195 -2.36 -1.96 10.47
C THR A 195 -2.90 -3.21 11.14
N LEU A 196 -2.35 -3.56 12.30
CA LEU A 196 -2.78 -4.79 13.00
C LEU A 196 -3.98 -4.47 13.89
N ALA A 197 -5.10 -5.08 13.64
CA ALA A 197 -6.38 -4.87 14.29
C ALA A 197 -6.71 -6.02 15.24
N PHE A 198 -7.39 -5.80 16.35
CA PHE A 198 -7.55 -4.55 17.08
C PHE A 198 -7.05 -4.71 18.51
N VAL A 199 -6.52 -3.64 19.07
CA VAL A 199 -6.23 -3.59 20.50
C VAL A 199 -7.47 -3.05 21.22
N LEU A 200 -8.05 -3.88 22.06
CA LEU A 200 -9.27 -3.62 22.80
C LEU A 200 -9.04 -3.74 24.30
N SER A 201 -10.05 -3.38 25.08
CA SER A 201 -10.11 -3.57 26.53
C SER A 201 -10.55 -4.99 26.88
N ASN A 202 -9.94 -5.59 27.89
CA ASN A 202 -10.43 -6.85 28.48
C ASN A 202 -11.61 -6.66 29.44
N GLY A 203 -12.35 -5.55 29.33
CA GLY A 203 -13.42 -5.13 30.24
C GLY A 203 -12.96 -4.09 31.28
N TYR A 204 -11.67 -3.83 31.36
CA TYR A 204 -11.04 -2.82 32.21
C TYR A 204 -10.09 -1.96 31.34
N CYS A 205 -9.46 -0.93 31.90
CA CYS A 205 -8.47 -0.13 31.19
C CYS A 205 -7.14 -0.91 31.02
N ASN A 206 -7.20 -2.08 30.39
CA ASN A 206 -6.04 -2.94 30.16
C ASN A 206 -6.07 -3.46 28.73
N PRO A 207 -5.07 -3.11 27.88
CA PRO A 207 -5.04 -3.47 26.47
C PRO A 207 -4.72 -4.94 26.25
N GLN A 208 -5.53 -5.58 25.41
CA GLN A 208 -5.32 -6.92 24.87
C GLN A 208 -5.73 -6.95 23.39
N TRP A 209 -5.14 -7.82 22.62
CA TRP A 209 -5.61 -8.08 21.26
C TRP A 209 -7.02 -8.67 21.33
N ASP A 210 -7.96 -8.05 20.61
CA ASP A 210 -9.39 -8.44 20.61
C ASP A 210 -10.03 -8.47 21.99
N GLY A 211 -9.45 -7.77 22.96
CA GLY A 211 -9.91 -7.78 24.35
C GLY A 211 -9.68 -9.08 25.11
N SER A 212 -9.10 -10.10 24.50
CA SER A 212 -8.95 -11.44 25.10
C SER A 212 -7.59 -12.09 24.84
N ARG A 213 -6.96 -11.82 23.71
CA ARG A 213 -5.65 -12.39 23.39
C ARG A 213 -4.53 -11.62 24.08
N PRO A 214 -3.46 -12.30 24.52
CA PRO A 214 -2.38 -11.65 25.26
C PRO A 214 -1.68 -10.61 24.41
N LEU A 215 -1.28 -9.49 25.02
CA LEU A 215 -0.57 -8.43 24.34
C LEU A 215 0.75 -8.90 23.73
N THR A 216 1.43 -9.83 24.39
CA THR A 216 2.69 -10.43 23.92
C THR A 216 2.64 -11.96 24.05
N GLY A 217 3.43 -12.67 23.21
CA GLY A 217 3.59 -14.13 23.29
C GLY A 217 2.53 -14.95 22.53
N GLY A 218 1.47 -14.31 21.99
CA GLY A 218 0.40 -14.97 21.23
C GLY A 218 0.60 -14.91 19.71
N VAL A 219 -0.48 -15.20 18.96
CA VAL A 219 -0.50 -15.17 17.50
C VAL A 219 -0.19 -13.77 16.95
N ASP A 220 -0.65 -12.73 17.64
CA ASP A 220 -0.38 -11.35 17.23
C ASP A 220 1.11 -11.01 17.33
N GLN A 221 1.80 -11.46 18.38
CA GLN A 221 3.26 -11.35 18.49
C GLN A 221 3.98 -12.12 17.38
N GLN A 222 3.48 -13.31 17.00
CA GLN A 222 4.05 -14.08 15.90
C GLN A 222 3.89 -13.34 14.57
N THR A 223 2.73 -12.71 14.35
CA THR A 223 2.48 -11.86 13.17
C THR A 223 3.45 -10.67 13.14
N VAL A 224 3.63 -9.97 14.27
CA VAL A 224 4.61 -8.87 14.38
C VAL A 224 6.02 -9.34 14.03
N ASN A 225 6.44 -10.48 14.60
CA ASN A 225 7.76 -11.05 14.32
C ASN A 225 7.93 -11.39 12.83
N THR A 226 6.90 -11.96 12.21
CA THR A 226 6.89 -12.28 10.77
C THR A 226 7.00 -11.02 9.91
N VAL A 227 6.21 -9.98 10.20
CA VAL A 227 6.28 -8.70 9.49
C VAL A 227 7.67 -8.09 9.60
N ARG A 228 8.26 -8.07 10.79
CA ARG A 228 9.60 -7.53 11.04
C ARG A 228 10.70 -8.34 10.37
N ALA A 229 10.57 -9.66 10.32
CA ALA A 229 11.50 -10.52 9.59
C ALA A 229 11.52 -10.24 8.08
N ASN A 230 10.43 -9.71 7.53
CA ASN A 230 10.33 -9.25 6.13
C ASN A 230 10.78 -7.78 5.94
N GLY A 231 11.40 -7.17 6.95
CA GLY A 231 11.90 -5.80 6.89
C GLY A 231 10.81 -4.72 6.96
N GLY A 232 9.64 -5.08 7.49
CA GLY A 232 8.51 -4.18 7.73
C GLY A 232 8.30 -3.85 9.21
N ASP A 233 7.12 -3.32 9.53
CA ASP A 233 6.66 -3.13 10.91
C ASP A 233 5.12 -3.03 10.94
N ILE A 234 4.55 -2.93 12.14
CA ILE A 234 3.12 -2.82 12.35
C ILE A 234 2.70 -1.45 12.88
N ILE A 235 1.43 -1.14 12.67
CA ILE A 235 0.71 -0.03 13.26
C ILE A 235 -0.46 -0.66 14.02
N PRO A 236 -0.38 -0.87 15.33
CA PRO A 236 -1.53 -1.35 16.09
C PRO A 236 -2.69 -0.36 16.00
N SER A 237 -3.87 -0.87 15.69
CA SER A 237 -5.11 -0.10 15.69
C SER A 237 -5.90 -0.36 16.98
N PHE A 238 -6.28 0.70 17.65
CA PHE A 238 -7.07 0.68 18.86
C PHE A 238 -8.51 1.02 18.50
N GLY A 239 -9.48 0.28 19.04
CA GLY A 239 -10.90 0.56 18.81
C GLY A 239 -11.54 -0.37 17.77
N GLY A 240 -12.04 0.20 16.66
CA GLY A 240 -12.85 -0.52 15.66
C GLY A 240 -14.33 -0.58 16.02
N TYR A 241 -15.15 -1.22 15.16
CA TYR A 241 -16.60 -1.23 15.34
C TYR A 241 -17.07 -2.02 16.57
N SER A 242 -16.51 -3.23 16.80
CA SER A 242 -16.98 -4.17 17.83
C SER A 242 -16.07 -4.23 19.06
N GLY A 243 -16.53 -4.86 20.13
CA GLY A 243 -15.79 -5.12 21.36
C GLY A 243 -15.70 -3.94 22.32
N ASN A 244 -15.03 -4.14 23.45
CA ASN A 244 -14.88 -3.13 24.50
C ASN A 244 -13.71 -2.20 24.16
N LYS A 245 -14.01 -0.93 23.89
CA LYS A 245 -12.99 0.08 23.55
C LYS A 245 -12.22 0.51 24.81
N LEU A 246 -10.90 0.69 24.70
CA LEU A 246 -10.10 1.31 25.75
C LEU A 246 -10.57 2.74 26.04
N GLU A 247 -10.93 3.48 25.00
CA GLU A 247 -11.43 4.84 25.01
C GLU A 247 -12.65 4.99 25.90
N SER A 248 -13.54 3.99 25.93
CA SER A 248 -14.74 3.95 26.78
C SER A 248 -14.46 3.31 28.15
N SER A 249 -13.56 2.32 28.23
CA SER A 249 -13.31 1.53 29.43
C SER A 249 -12.38 2.22 30.45
N CYS A 250 -11.46 3.07 29.99
CA CYS A 250 -10.60 3.86 30.88
C CYS A 250 -11.38 5.01 31.51
N SER A 251 -11.17 5.28 32.78
CA SER A 251 -11.93 6.31 33.50
C SER A 251 -11.38 7.73 33.30
N SER A 252 -10.10 7.84 32.91
CA SER A 252 -9.41 9.13 32.73
C SER A 252 -8.49 9.13 31.51
N ALA A 253 -8.13 10.32 31.04
CA ALA A 253 -7.15 10.49 29.98
C ALA A 253 -5.76 9.93 30.33
N GLY A 254 -5.37 10.04 31.63
CA GLY A 254 -4.10 9.49 32.12
C GLY A 254 -4.06 7.96 32.07
N GLU A 255 -5.15 7.30 32.46
CA GLU A 255 -5.26 5.84 32.33
C GLU A 255 -5.25 5.39 30.89
N LEU A 256 -5.97 6.06 30.02
CA LEU A 256 -6.01 5.76 28.58
C LEU A 256 -4.62 5.95 27.94
N ALA A 257 -3.92 7.06 28.26
CA ALA A 257 -2.56 7.29 27.82
C ALA A 257 -1.61 6.20 28.30
N GLY A 258 -1.77 5.74 29.55
CA GLY A 258 -1.02 4.61 30.11
C GLY A 258 -1.28 3.29 29.37
N ALA A 259 -2.53 3.04 28.98
CA ALA A 259 -2.89 1.86 28.18
C ALA A 259 -2.26 1.89 26.79
N TYR A 260 -2.33 3.02 26.09
CA TYR A 260 -1.62 3.20 24.81
C TYR A 260 -0.11 3.03 24.96
N GLN A 261 0.49 3.66 25.98
CA GLN A 261 1.92 3.57 26.24
C GLN A 261 2.38 2.14 26.52
N LYS A 262 1.56 1.32 27.19
CA LYS A 262 1.84 -0.09 27.42
C LYS A 262 2.04 -0.86 26.10
N VAL A 263 1.20 -0.62 25.11
CA VAL A 263 1.30 -1.25 23.78
C VAL A 263 2.52 -0.70 23.01
N ILE A 264 2.72 0.61 23.05
CA ILE A 264 3.88 1.28 22.42
C ILE A 264 5.17 0.67 22.93
N ASN A 265 5.30 0.52 24.25
CA ASN A 265 6.50 -0.03 24.89
C ASN A 265 6.68 -1.52 24.59
N ALA A 266 5.58 -2.31 24.59
CA ALA A 266 5.63 -3.74 24.35
C ALA A 266 6.24 -4.09 22.99
N TYR A 267 6.02 -3.22 21.99
CA TYR A 267 6.45 -3.46 20.62
C TYR A 267 7.50 -2.46 20.10
N GLY A 268 7.83 -1.40 20.86
CA GLY A 268 8.74 -0.34 20.38
C GLY A 268 8.24 0.33 19.13
N LEU A 269 6.97 0.78 19.14
CA LEU A 269 6.23 1.21 17.97
C LEU A 269 6.75 2.52 17.38
N LYS A 270 6.62 2.65 16.06
CA LYS A 270 6.85 3.89 15.30
C LYS A 270 5.55 4.63 14.98
N ALA A 271 4.42 3.93 15.02
CA ALA A 271 3.10 4.48 14.75
C ALA A 271 2.01 3.73 15.51
N ILE A 272 0.91 4.42 15.80
CA ILE A 272 -0.35 3.88 16.28
C ILE A 272 -1.50 4.45 15.46
N ASP A 273 -2.60 3.70 15.42
CA ASP A 273 -3.86 4.10 14.82
C ASP A 273 -4.98 4.02 15.86
N ILE A 274 -5.83 5.03 15.92
CA ILE A 274 -7.02 5.07 16.77
C ILE A 274 -8.22 5.03 15.85
N ASP A 275 -8.86 3.87 15.78
CA ASP A 275 -10.06 3.63 14.99
C ASP A 275 -11.28 3.89 15.86
N ILE A 276 -11.72 5.14 15.89
CA ILE A 276 -12.77 5.61 16.78
C ILE A 276 -14.13 5.54 16.11
N GLU A 277 -14.96 4.61 16.60
CA GLU A 277 -16.26 4.29 16.03
C GLU A 277 -17.38 4.15 17.07
N ALA A 278 -18.62 4.00 16.59
CA ALA A 278 -19.82 3.71 17.36
C ALA A 278 -20.00 4.65 18.56
N ASP A 279 -20.23 4.08 19.74
CA ASP A 279 -20.46 4.80 20.99
C ASP A 279 -19.22 5.59 21.46
N ALA A 280 -18.00 5.13 21.15
CA ALA A 280 -16.79 5.88 21.44
C ALA A 280 -16.73 7.18 20.62
N TYR A 281 -17.16 7.14 19.37
CA TYR A 281 -17.23 8.33 18.51
C TYR A 281 -18.37 9.27 18.91
N SER A 282 -19.53 8.75 19.26
CA SER A 282 -20.71 9.58 19.58
C SER A 282 -20.63 10.29 20.94
N SER A 283 -19.73 9.85 21.84
CA SER A 283 -19.59 10.40 23.18
C SER A 283 -18.57 11.55 23.25
N ALA A 284 -19.06 12.78 23.49
CA ALA A 284 -18.20 13.95 23.68
C ALA A 284 -17.16 13.76 24.81
N THR A 285 -17.52 13.04 25.87
CA THR A 285 -16.63 12.75 27.01
C THR A 285 -15.51 11.77 26.58
N VAL A 286 -15.84 10.75 25.81
CA VAL A 286 -14.86 9.79 25.29
C VAL A 286 -13.94 10.47 24.27
N GLN A 287 -14.48 11.26 23.36
CA GLN A 287 -13.68 12.06 22.43
C GLN A 287 -12.67 12.95 23.16
N GLN A 288 -13.10 13.70 24.19
CA GLN A 288 -12.19 14.57 24.95
C GLN A 288 -11.10 13.76 25.65
N ARG A 289 -11.49 12.64 26.28
CA ARG A 289 -10.52 11.73 26.93
C ARG A 289 -9.47 11.21 25.94
N THR A 290 -9.90 10.81 24.76
CA THR A 290 -9.02 10.33 23.70
C THR A 290 -8.06 11.43 23.24
N VAL A 291 -8.55 12.64 23.00
CA VAL A 291 -7.74 13.79 22.61
C VAL A 291 -6.67 14.10 23.67
N ASP A 292 -7.04 14.16 24.94
CA ASP A 292 -6.11 14.47 26.04
C ASP A 292 -5.10 13.34 26.26
N ALA A 293 -5.51 12.07 26.10
CA ALA A 293 -4.62 10.92 26.14
C ALA A 293 -3.60 10.96 25.01
N LEU A 294 -4.00 11.27 23.78
CA LEU A 294 -3.09 11.35 22.62
C LEU A 294 -2.11 12.50 22.73
N LYS A 295 -2.49 13.64 23.32
CA LYS A 295 -1.55 14.72 23.65
C LYS A 295 -0.44 14.22 24.58
N THR A 296 -0.81 13.50 25.64
CA THR A 296 0.14 12.89 26.57
C THR A 296 1.04 11.87 25.89
N VAL A 297 0.48 10.99 25.06
CA VAL A 297 1.23 9.98 24.31
C VAL A 297 2.23 10.63 23.36
N LYS A 298 1.83 11.64 22.58
CA LYS A 298 2.76 12.35 21.66
C LYS A 298 3.86 13.07 22.41
N ALA A 299 3.56 13.67 23.57
CA ALA A 299 4.57 14.32 24.40
C ALA A 299 5.61 13.32 24.96
N ASN A 300 5.16 12.13 25.34
CA ASN A 300 6.02 11.07 25.89
C ASN A 300 6.83 10.31 24.83
N ASN A 301 6.41 10.37 23.56
CA ASN A 301 7.01 9.60 22.47
C ASN A 301 7.35 10.50 21.27
N PRO A 302 8.39 11.34 21.36
CA PRO A 302 8.81 12.17 20.25
C PRO A 302 9.11 11.33 19.01
N GLY A 303 8.46 11.65 17.86
CA GLY A 303 8.62 10.93 16.60
C GLY A 303 7.63 9.78 16.39
N LEU A 304 6.81 9.42 17.39
CA LEU A 304 5.70 8.49 17.17
C LEU A 304 4.65 9.12 16.25
N LYS A 305 4.29 8.39 15.21
CA LYS A 305 3.17 8.77 14.34
C LYS A 305 1.86 8.36 14.97
N VAL A 306 0.89 9.27 14.97
CA VAL A 306 -0.46 9.02 15.49
C VAL A 306 -1.46 9.25 14.36
N TYR A 307 -2.18 8.22 14.01
CA TYR A 307 -3.27 8.26 13.05
C TYR A 307 -4.61 8.16 13.79
N VAL A 308 -5.64 8.85 13.28
CA VAL A 308 -7.01 8.73 13.80
C VAL A 308 -7.90 8.36 12.63
N THR A 309 -8.51 7.20 12.72
CA THR A 309 -9.45 6.66 11.72
C THR A 309 -10.87 6.81 12.24
N MET A 310 -11.81 7.23 11.38
CA MET A 310 -13.21 7.51 11.75
C MET A 310 -14.16 7.37 10.57
N GLY A 311 -15.42 7.15 10.85
CA GLY A 311 -16.49 7.11 9.86
C GLY A 311 -16.68 8.44 9.12
N THR A 312 -17.28 8.38 7.94
CA THR A 312 -17.62 9.56 7.14
C THR A 312 -18.95 9.37 6.40
N GLY A 313 -19.62 10.48 6.10
CA GLY A 313 -20.66 10.52 5.08
C GLY A 313 -20.07 10.81 3.70
N GLN A 314 -20.91 10.78 2.66
CA GLN A 314 -20.51 11.07 1.28
C GLN A 314 -19.90 12.48 1.09
N SER A 315 -20.25 13.44 1.95
CA SER A 315 -19.78 14.83 1.89
C SER A 315 -18.67 15.15 2.88
N GLY A 316 -18.15 14.16 3.58
CA GLY A 316 -17.14 14.31 4.62
C GLY A 316 -17.60 13.84 6.00
N PRO A 317 -16.70 13.80 6.99
CA PRO A 317 -16.97 13.31 8.33
C PRO A 317 -17.77 14.32 9.17
N ASP A 318 -18.39 13.83 10.25
CA ASP A 318 -18.75 14.70 11.36
C ASP A 318 -17.49 15.36 11.94
N THR A 319 -17.53 16.66 12.18
CA THR A 319 -16.35 17.44 12.53
C THR A 319 -16.12 17.59 14.03
N SER A 320 -16.96 16.99 14.87
CA SER A 320 -16.91 17.20 16.33
C SER A 320 -15.58 16.81 16.95
N LEU A 321 -15.04 15.62 16.58
CA LEU A 321 -13.75 15.14 17.06
C LEU A 321 -12.59 16.00 16.55
N ILE A 322 -12.60 16.35 15.27
CA ILE A 322 -11.56 17.19 14.64
C ILE A 322 -11.53 18.58 15.31
N ASN A 323 -12.69 19.21 15.48
CA ASN A 323 -12.79 20.50 16.15
C ASN A 323 -12.33 20.45 17.61
N ARG A 324 -12.66 19.36 18.31
CA ARG A 324 -12.22 19.13 19.68
C ARG A 324 -10.72 18.99 19.78
N ALA A 325 -10.11 18.21 18.87
CA ALA A 325 -8.68 18.04 18.80
C ALA A 325 -7.96 19.37 18.53
N ALA A 326 -8.41 20.11 17.52
CA ALA A 326 -7.86 21.42 17.17
C ALA A 326 -7.97 22.41 18.33
N SER A 327 -9.16 22.54 18.95
CA SER A 327 -9.39 23.41 20.11
C SER A 327 -8.54 23.04 21.33
N SER A 328 -8.20 21.76 21.47
CA SER A 328 -7.32 21.27 22.53
C SER A 328 -5.82 21.37 22.17
N GLY A 329 -5.49 21.81 20.96
CA GLY A 329 -4.11 21.89 20.48
C GLY A 329 -3.46 20.53 20.20
N LEU A 330 -4.25 19.50 19.91
CA LEU A 330 -3.74 18.21 19.41
C LEU A 330 -3.58 18.27 17.89
N THR A 331 -2.41 17.95 17.40
CA THR A 331 -2.17 17.61 15.99
C THR A 331 -1.82 16.14 15.88
N VAL A 332 -2.35 15.47 14.87
CA VAL A 332 -2.07 14.07 14.54
C VAL A 332 -1.37 13.98 13.18
N ASP A 333 -0.79 12.83 12.88
CA ASP A 333 -0.01 12.66 11.65
C ASP A 333 -0.89 12.27 10.45
N ALA A 334 -2.10 11.83 10.68
CA ALA A 334 -3.20 11.82 9.71
C ALA A 334 -4.55 11.63 10.39
N TRP A 335 -5.56 12.31 9.83
CA TRP A 335 -6.96 12.00 10.00
C TRP A 335 -7.41 11.13 8.83
N ALA A 336 -7.80 9.90 9.09
CA ALA A 336 -8.25 8.97 8.05
C ALA A 336 -9.77 8.78 8.11
N ILE A 337 -10.43 8.82 6.97
CA ILE A 337 -11.87 8.53 6.86
C ILE A 337 -12.10 7.13 6.33
N MET A 338 -13.25 6.55 6.70
CA MET A 338 -13.75 5.27 6.20
C MET A 338 -14.90 5.50 5.21
N PRO A 339 -14.59 5.69 3.89
CA PRO A 339 -15.56 6.10 2.89
C PRO A 339 -16.30 4.90 2.28
N PHE A 340 -17.10 4.24 3.08
CA PHE A 340 -17.95 3.12 2.72
C PHE A 340 -19.22 3.12 3.58
N ASP A 341 -20.14 2.20 3.30
CA ASP A 341 -21.46 2.09 3.96
C ASP A 341 -22.35 3.33 3.77
N PHE A 342 -22.29 3.89 2.56
CA PHE A 342 -23.03 5.09 2.17
C PHE A 342 -24.50 4.87 1.83
N GLY A 343 -24.98 3.62 1.76
CA GLY A 343 -26.39 3.34 1.57
C GLY A 343 -26.74 2.42 0.40
N GLY A 344 -25.93 1.44 0.10
CA GLY A 344 -26.32 0.30 -0.75
C GLY A 344 -25.75 0.26 -2.15
N ALA A 345 -26.15 -0.77 -2.90
CA ALA A 345 -25.56 -1.15 -4.19
C ALA A 345 -25.73 -0.08 -5.30
N GLY A 346 -24.88 -0.17 -6.33
CA GLY A 346 -24.95 0.66 -7.55
C GLY A 346 -24.27 2.02 -7.44
N GLN A 347 -23.52 2.29 -6.38
CA GLN A 347 -22.75 3.52 -6.17
C GLN A 347 -21.40 3.47 -6.91
N ASN A 348 -20.93 4.64 -7.38
CA ASN A 348 -19.55 4.78 -7.82
C ASN A 348 -18.66 5.10 -6.61
N MET A 349 -18.10 4.05 -6.02
CA MET A 349 -17.39 4.17 -4.74
C MET A 349 -16.07 4.93 -4.85
N GLY A 350 -15.38 4.87 -5.99
CA GLY A 350 -14.19 5.67 -6.23
C GLY A 350 -14.48 7.18 -6.17
N ASN A 351 -15.54 7.63 -6.86
CA ASN A 351 -15.93 9.04 -6.85
C ASN A 351 -16.46 9.48 -5.48
N LEU A 352 -17.28 8.66 -4.83
CA LEU A 352 -17.81 8.99 -3.49
C LEU A 352 -16.67 9.09 -2.46
N THR A 353 -15.67 8.22 -2.55
CA THR A 353 -14.47 8.29 -1.70
C THR A 353 -13.74 9.62 -1.88
N THR A 354 -13.48 10.03 -3.11
CA THR A 354 -12.80 11.32 -3.38
C THR A 354 -13.64 12.52 -2.93
N GLN A 355 -14.96 12.45 -3.10
CA GLN A 355 -15.88 13.48 -2.61
C GLN A 355 -15.86 13.58 -1.07
N ALA A 356 -15.90 12.45 -0.36
CA ALA A 356 -15.81 12.42 1.10
C ALA A 356 -14.43 12.94 1.58
N ALA A 357 -13.37 12.63 0.85
CA ALA A 357 -12.02 13.13 1.13
C ALA A 357 -11.92 14.66 0.99
N GLU A 358 -12.56 15.26 0.00
CA GLU A 358 -12.68 16.73 -0.10
C GLU A 358 -13.42 17.33 1.12
N GLY A 359 -14.44 16.64 1.63
CA GLY A 359 -15.11 17.02 2.87
C GLY A 359 -14.18 16.99 4.08
N LEU A 360 -13.34 15.96 4.22
CA LEU A 360 -12.32 15.89 5.26
C LEU A 360 -11.29 17.01 5.13
N LYS A 361 -10.77 17.25 3.92
CA LYS A 361 -9.86 18.37 3.66
C LYS A 361 -10.43 19.70 4.14
N ASN A 362 -11.70 19.98 3.81
CA ASN A 362 -12.38 21.21 4.23
C ASN A 362 -12.56 21.25 5.76
N ALA A 363 -12.87 20.13 6.43
CA ALA A 363 -12.96 20.05 7.87
C ALA A 363 -11.62 20.40 8.55
N LEU A 364 -10.50 19.86 8.05
CA LEU A 364 -9.17 20.15 8.59
C LEU A 364 -8.76 21.61 8.37
N LYS A 365 -9.03 22.17 7.18
CA LYS A 365 -8.80 23.58 6.91
C LYS A 365 -9.52 24.48 7.90
N ASN A 366 -10.80 24.21 8.14
CA ASN A 366 -11.62 25.01 9.03
C ASN A 366 -11.16 24.89 10.49
N ALA A 367 -10.85 23.67 10.96
CA ALA A 367 -10.49 23.42 12.35
C ALA A 367 -9.09 23.91 12.71
N TYR A 368 -8.10 23.69 11.83
CA TYR A 368 -6.68 23.96 12.08
C TYR A 368 -6.16 25.18 11.35
N HIS A 369 -6.98 25.85 10.53
CA HIS A 369 -6.58 26.97 9.68
C HIS A 369 -5.47 26.61 8.67
N TYR A 370 -5.50 25.39 8.17
CA TYR A 370 -4.53 24.88 7.21
C TYR A 370 -4.74 25.46 5.80
N SER A 371 -3.67 25.48 5.01
CA SER A 371 -3.78 25.56 3.55
C SER A 371 -4.39 24.26 2.99
N ASP A 372 -4.76 24.25 1.72
CA ASP A 372 -5.23 23.02 1.05
C ASP A 372 -4.14 21.94 1.08
N ASP A 373 -2.90 22.28 0.72
CA ASP A 373 -1.77 21.36 0.70
C ASP A 373 -1.50 20.76 2.10
N GLN A 374 -1.51 21.59 3.15
CA GLN A 374 -1.33 21.10 4.51
C GLN A 374 -2.46 20.15 4.94
N ALA A 375 -3.71 20.49 4.61
CA ALA A 375 -4.85 19.65 4.94
C ALA A 375 -4.76 18.29 4.24
N TYR A 376 -4.38 18.25 2.97
CA TYR A 376 -4.17 17.00 2.24
C TYR A 376 -3.05 16.15 2.84
N ARG A 377 -1.94 16.76 3.27
CA ARG A 377 -0.80 16.05 3.89
C ARG A 377 -1.08 15.53 5.29
N ASP A 378 -2.13 16.04 5.95
CA ASP A 378 -2.54 15.61 7.28
C ASP A 378 -3.80 14.72 7.23
N MET A 379 -4.16 14.19 6.04
CA MET A 379 -5.31 13.30 5.90
C MET A 379 -4.97 11.95 5.27
N GLY A 380 -5.89 11.02 5.42
CA GLY A 380 -5.81 9.68 4.85
C GLY A 380 -7.15 9.10 4.46
N ILE A 381 -7.10 8.00 3.77
CA ILE A 381 -8.25 7.20 3.35
C ILE A 381 -8.04 5.78 3.83
N SER A 382 -9.04 5.23 4.55
CA SER A 382 -9.18 3.83 4.92
C SER A 382 -10.40 3.26 4.22
N SER A 383 -10.24 2.75 3.00
CA SER A 383 -11.35 2.19 2.22
C SER A 383 -11.74 0.79 2.71
N MET A 384 -12.78 0.18 2.10
CA MET A 384 -13.12 -1.23 2.27
C MET A 384 -13.08 -1.91 0.91
N ASN A 385 -12.43 -3.07 0.80
CA ASN A 385 -12.30 -3.76 -0.47
C ASN A 385 -13.41 -4.76 -0.74
N GLY A 386 -13.93 -4.77 -1.97
CA GLY A 386 -14.98 -5.69 -2.38
C GLY A 386 -16.38 -5.24 -1.97
N ILE A 387 -17.22 -6.18 -1.57
CA ILE A 387 -18.58 -5.88 -1.13
C ILE A 387 -18.54 -5.42 0.32
N THR A 388 -19.06 -4.21 0.60
CA THR A 388 -19.12 -3.61 1.94
C THR A 388 -20.26 -4.20 2.77
N ASP A 389 -20.33 -3.82 4.04
CA ASP A 389 -21.37 -4.28 4.96
C ASP A 389 -22.78 -3.81 4.52
N ASN A 390 -22.88 -2.70 3.80
CA ASN A 390 -24.12 -2.18 3.22
C ASN A 390 -24.33 -2.59 1.75
N ASN A 391 -23.63 -3.63 1.26
CA ASN A 391 -23.74 -4.18 -0.11
C ASN A 391 -23.32 -3.23 -1.25
N GLU A 392 -22.52 -2.21 -0.98
CA GLU A 392 -21.82 -1.48 -2.01
C GLU A 392 -20.69 -2.36 -2.57
N THR A 393 -20.35 -2.13 -3.83
CA THR A 393 -19.23 -2.83 -4.44
C THR A 393 -18.08 -1.84 -4.66
N VAL A 394 -17.02 -2.00 -3.90
CA VAL A 394 -15.77 -1.27 -4.12
C VAL A 394 -14.85 -2.13 -4.96
N THR A 395 -14.64 -1.73 -6.19
CA THR A 395 -13.86 -2.50 -7.16
C THR A 395 -12.37 -2.19 -7.10
N VAL A 396 -11.55 -3.04 -7.70
CA VAL A 396 -10.11 -2.75 -7.91
C VAL A 396 -9.92 -1.45 -8.70
N ASN A 397 -10.86 -1.10 -9.59
CA ASN A 397 -10.81 0.16 -10.34
C ASN A 397 -11.11 1.38 -9.46
N ASP A 398 -12.02 1.25 -8.49
CA ASP A 398 -12.23 2.31 -7.50
C ASP A 398 -10.96 2.58 -6.70
N PHE A 399 -10.20 1.52 -6.34
CA PHE A 399 -8.89 1.68 -5.69
C PHE A 399 -7.88 2.40 -6.57
N ARG A 400 -7.89 2.23 -7.89
CA ARG A 400 -7.05 3.02 -8.80
C ARG A 400 -7.44 4.50 -8.80
N THR A 401 -8.74 4.80 -8.76
CA THR A 401 -9.24 6.18 -8.63
C THR A 401 -8.77 6.80 -7.30
N ILE A 402 -8.90 6.06 -6.20
CA ILE A 402 -8.46 6.49 -4.86
C ILE A 402 -6.93 6.69 -4.84
N LEU A 403 -6.16 5.77 -5.43
CA LEU A 403 -4.71 5.90 -5.54
C LEU A 403 -4.31 7.17 -6.32
N ALA A 404 -4.93 7.41 -7.47
CA ALA A 404 -4.64 8.59 -8.28
C ALA A 404 -4.92 9.89 -7.50
N TYR A 405 -6.02 9.93 -6.77
CA TYR A 405 -6.35 11.06 -5.88
C TYR A 405 -5.30 11.22 -4.77
N ALA A 406 -4.96 10.13 -4.09
CA ALA A 406 -3.97 10.15 -3.01
C ALA A 406 -2.60 10.65 -3.49
N GLN A 407 -2.15 10.20 -4.67
CA GLN A 407 -0.89 10.64 -5.29
C GLN A 407 -0.92 12.12 -5.69
N ALA A 408 -2.04 12.59 -6.27
CA ALA A 408 -2.19 13.98 -6.70
C ALA A 408 -2.13 14.97 -5.53
N HIS A 409 -2.52 14.53 -4.34
CA HIS A 409 -2.62 15.35 -3.15
C HIS A 409 -1.61 15.00 -2.04
N HIS A 410 -0.77 14.00 -2.24
CA HIS A 410 0.26 13.55 -1.28
C HIS A 410 -0.31 13.23 0.10
N LEU A 411 -1.35 12.39 0.16
CA LEU A 411 -2.01 12.05 1.41
C LEU A 411 -1.04 11.35 2.39
N ALA A 412 -1.17 11.64 3.68
CA ALA A 412 -0.33 11.03 4.72
C ALA A 412 -0.56 9.53 4.90
N ARG A 413 -1.78 9.03 4.56
CA ARG A 413 -2.16 7.63 4.79
C ARG A 413 -3.11 7.12 3.72
N LEU A 414 -2.84 5.89 3.27
CA LEU A 414 -3.68 5.16 2.33
C LEU A 414 -3.77 3.70 2.78
N THR A 415 -4.92 3.29 3.27
CA THR A 415 -5.15 1.97 3.86
C THR A 415 -6.54 1.44 3.53
N PHE A 416 -6.85 0.21 3.94
CA PHE A 416 -8.17 -0.37 3.73
C PHE A 416 -8.44 -1.58 4.63
N TRP A 417 -9.72 -1.83 4.91
CA TRP A 417 -10.23 -3.05 5.51
C TRP A 417 -10.62 -4.03 4.41
N SER A 418 -9.92 -5.16 4.16
CA SER A 418 -8.69 -5.57 4.83
C SER A 418 -7.88 -6.51 3.91
N ALA A 419 -6.63 -6.76 4.25
CA ALA A 419 -5.80 -7.76 3.59
C ALA A 419 -6.40 -9.18 3.74
N ASN A 420 -7.13 -9.47 4.82
CA ASN A 420 -7.87 -10.71 4.98
C ASN A 420 -8.86 -10.97 3.85
N ARG A 421 -9.47 -9.90 3.34
CA ARG A 421 -10.50 -9.94 2.29
C ARG A 421 -9.93 -9.85 0.88
N ASP A 422 -8.63 -9.54 0.72
CA ASP A 422 -8.03 -9.26 -0.60
C ASP A 422 -7.70 -10.54 -1.38
N ARG A 423 -8.72 -11.36 -1.60
CA ARG A 423 -8.70 -12.62 -2.35
C ARG A 423 -10.07 -12.89 -2.98
N PRO A 424 -10.09 -13.71 -4.07
CA PRO A 424 -11.34 -14.12 -4.70
C PRO A 424 -12.14 -15.05 -3.78
N CYS A 425 -13.46 -15.02 -3.92
CA CYS A 425 -14.34 -16.03 -3.38
C CYS A 425 -15.49 -16.35 -4.33
N THR A 426 -16.01 -17.57 -4.17
CA THR A 426 -17.23 -18.00 -4.82
C THR A 426 -18.38 -17.80 -3.82
N GLY A 427 -19.15 -16.73 -3.97
CA GLY A 427 -20.25 -16.42 -3.06
C GLY A 427 -20.24 -14.96 -2.58
N GLY A 428 -21.15 -14.61 -1.70
CA GLY A 428 -21.28 -13.27 -1.13
C GLY A 428 -20.08 -12.82 -0.30
N PRO A 429 -20.11 -11.58 0.19
CA PRO A 429 -19.03 -11.02 0.99
C PRO A 429 -18.77 -11.89 2.22
N ALA A 430 -17.51 -12.08 2.54
CA ALA A 430 -17.07 -12.80 3.72
C ALA A 430 -15.84 -12.13 4.32
N ASP A 431 -15.56 -12.42 5.59
CA ASP A 431 -14.42 -11.84 6.29
C ASP A 431 -13.07 -12.26 5.71
N SER A 432 -13.06 -13.29 4.88
CA SER A 432 -11.85 -13.88 4.27
C SER A 432 -11.76 -13.72 2.76
N CYS A 433 -12.66 -12.97 2.11
CA CYS A 433 -12.62 -12.69 0.68
C CYS A 433 -13.47 -11.45 0.33
N SER A 434 -13.24 -10.86 -0.84
CA SER A 434 -13.85 -9.58 -1.20
C SER A 434 -15.27 -9.67 -1.74
N GLY A 435 -15.70 -10.85 -2.19
CA GLY A 435 -17.01 -11.02 -2.87
C GLY A 435 -17.03 -10.58 -4.34
N VAL A 436 -15.90 -10.11 -4.88
CA VAL A 436 -15.77 -9.69 -6.28
C VAL A 436 -14.76 -10.55 -7.03
N ASN A 437 -14.83 -10.48 -8.36
CA ASN A 437 -13.85 -11.15 -9.22
C ASN A 437 -12.53 -10.40 -9.17
N GLN A 438 -11.49 -11.04 -8.65
CA GLN A 438 -10.14 -10.52 -8.52
C GLN A 438 -9.12 -11.66 -8.45
N SER A 439 -7.84 -11.34 -8.52
CA SER A 439 -6.75 -12.22 -8.10
C SER A 439 -6.36 -11.92 -6.64
N ASP A 440 -5.60 -12.82 -6.01
CA ASP A 440 -5.06 -12.57 -4.67
C ASP A 440 -4.26 -11.26 -4.66
N TRP A 441 -4.54 -10.41 -3.70
CA TRP A 441 -3.83 -9.14 -3.43
C TRP A 441 -3.99 -8.04 -4.49
N ASP A 442 -5.04 -8.05 -5.30
CA ASP A 442 -5.22 -7.03 -6.34
C ASP A 442 -5.42 -5.62 -5.76
N TYR A 443 -6.13 -5.47 -4.66
CA TYR A 443 -6.32 -4.19 -3.97
C TYR A 443 -5.02 -3.73 -3.30
N THR A 444 -4.33 -4.64 -2.61
CA THR A 444 -3.02 -4.34 -1.99
C THR A 444 -2.00 -3.90 -3.05
N ARG A 445 -1.97 -4.57 -4.22
CA ARG A 445 -1.08 -4.18 -5.32
C ARG A 445 -1.35 -2.77 -5.84
N VAL A 446 -2.62 -2.38 -5.96
CA VAL A 446 -2.95 -1.02 -6.37
C VAL A 446 -2.38 -0.01 -5.39
N PHE A 447 -2.65 -0.17 -4.09
CA PHE A 447 -2.16 0.77 -3.09
C PHE A 447 -0.64 0.70 -2.88
N ALA A 448 -0.01 -0.46 -3.13
CA ALA A 448 1.46 -0.58 -3.13
C ALA A 448 2.15 0.37 -4.13
N GLY A 449 1.44 0.83 -5.16
CA GLY A 449 1.90 1.85 -6.10
C GLY A 449 1.93 3.28 -5.53
N TYR A 450 1.46 3.51 -4.30
CA TYR A 450 1.53 4.81 -3.65
C TYR A 450 2.96 5.10 -3.19
N THR A 451 3.47 6.29 -3.56
CA THR A 451 4.85 6.70 -3.26
C THR A 451 4.94 7.88 -2.27
N GLY A 452 3.80 8.43 -1.83
CA GLY A 452 3.72 9.58 -0.94
C GLY A 452 3.46 10.89 -1.66
#